data_3c8353d1303672fff1f32c584a313f84
#
_entry.id   3c8353d1303672fff1f32c584a313f84
#
_cell.length_a   1.000
_cell.length_b   1.000
_cell.length_c   1.000
_cell.angle_alpha   90.00
_cell.angle_beta   90.00
_cell.angle_gamma   90.00
#
_symmetry.space_group_name_H-M   'P 1'
#
loop_
_entity.id
_entity.type
_entity.pdbx_description
1 polymer ?
#
loop_
_entity_poly.entity_id
_entity_poly.type
_entity_poly.pdbx_seq_one_letter_code
_entity_poly.pdbx_strand_id
1 'polypeptide(L)'
;AMKQVVLEKYHCMGNEYLVFDPNKNDLELNAENIKKMCSRHFGIGADGILAGPYLGENDFYVRIYNADGSEAEKSGNGMGIFAKYLRDAGYVQKTTISWKTLGGEETVFYLNEDATRVKISMGHPTFWSDEIPVTGERREMVNQTMVFGKIPYVTTCLSMGNPHCVIWMNEISKEMVCRIGEHSETSEYF
;
A
#
# COMPACT_ATOMS: atom_id res chain seq x y z
N ALA A 1 -33.52 -10.73 -3.20
CA ALA A 1 -32.54 -11.55 -2.48
C ALA A 1 -31.31 -10.67 -2.18
N MET A 2 -30.85 -10.62 -0.95
CA MET A 2 -29.56 -9.95 -0.64
C MET A 2 -28.46 -10.72 -1.36
N LYS A 3 -27.66 -9.99 -2.19
CA LYS A 3 -26.47 -10.58 -2.79
C LYS A 3 -25.44 -10.82 -1.70
N GLN A 4 -24.93 -12.03 -1.57
CA GLN A 4 -23.87 -12.36 -0.63
C GLN A 4 -22.55 -11.85 -1.22
N VAL A 5 -21.77 -11.13 -0.43
CA VAL A 5 -20.41 -10.69 -0.78
C VAL A 5 -19.43 -11.56 -0.02
N VAL A 6 -18.46 -12.12 -0.73
CA VAL A 6 -17.38 -12.95 -0.15
C VAL A 6 -16.10 -12.13 -0.14
N LEU A 7 -15.53 -11.95 1.04
CA LEU A 7 -14.29 -11.23 1.28
C LEU A 7 -13.32 -12.13 2.05
N GLU A 8 -12.05 -12.08 1.67
CA GLU A 8 -10.97 -12.73 2.41
C GLU A 8 -10.19 -11.66 3.17
N LYS A 9 -9.98 -11.86 4.47
CA LYS A 9 -9.23 -10.91 5.29
C LYS A 9 -7.82 -11.44 5.56
N TYR A 10 -6.83 -10.64 5.21
CA TYR A 10 -5.42 -10.93 5.42
C TYR A 10 -4.73 -9.80 6.17
N HIS A 11 -3.54 -10.07 6.69
CA HIS A 11 -2.65 -9.03 7.16
C HIS A 11 -1.19 -9.32 6.78
N CYS A 12 -0.41 -8.27 6.64
CA CYS A 12 1.04 -8.32 6.54
C CYS A 12 1.61 -7.34 7.58
N MET A 13 2.30 -7.87 8.59
CA MET A 13 2.88 -7.07 9.69
C MET A 13 1.84 -6.18 10.41
N GLY A 14 0.60 -6.66 10.57
CA GLY A 14 -0.50 -5.92 11.20
C GLY A 14 -1.25 -4.95 10.29
N ASN A 15 -0.78 -4.73 9.07
CA ASN A 15 -1.52 -3.98 8.05
C ASN A 15 -2.57 -4.88 7.41
N GLU A 16 -3.84 -4.60 7.67
CA GLU A 16 -4.96 -5.46 7.31
C GLU A 16 -5.62 -5.02 6.01
N TYR A 17 -5.86 -5.98 5.11
CA TYR A 17 -6.63 -5.77 3.90
C TYR A 17 -7.73 -6.80 3.73
N LEU A 18 -8.87 -6.36 3.18
CA LEU A 18 -9.88 -7.24 2.62
C LEU A 18 -9.56 -7.47 1.14
N VAL A 19 -9.56 -8.71 0.71
CA VAL A 19 -9.47 -9.03 -0.72
C VAL A 19 -10.87 -9.19 -1.27
N PHE A 20 -11.22 -8.36 -2.23
CA PHE A 20 -12.45 -8.42 -3.00
C PHE A 20 -12.15 -8.99 -4.38
N ASP A 21 -12.56 -10.23 -4.60
CA ASP A 21 -12.38 -10.87 -5.90
C ASP A 21 -13.59 -10.60 -6.79
N PRO A 22 -13.44 -9.84 -7.90
CA PRO A 22 -14.54 -9.55 -8.82
C PRO A 22 -15.04 -10.78 -9.58
N ASN A 23 -14.27 -11.88 -9.60
CA ASN A 23 -14.68 -13.13 -10.22
C ASN A 23 -15.63 -13.95 -9.30
N LYS A 24 -15.70 -13.60 -8.02
CA LYS A 24 -16.53 -14.25 -6.99
C LYS A 24 -17.69 -13.35 -6.52
N ASN A 25 -17.65 -12.07 -6.84
CA ASN A 25 -18.60 -11.09 -6.34
C ASN A 25 -19.19 -10.27 -7.49
N ASP A 26 -20.50 -10.03 -7.41
CA ASP A 26 -21.24 -9.14 -8.29
C ASP A 26 -21.72 -7.93 -7.49
N LEU A 27 -20.77 -7.10 -7.08
CA LEU A 27 -20.99 -5.84 -6.36
C LEU A 27 -20.05 -4.78 -6.93
N GLU A 28 -20.59 -3.60 -7.17
CA GLU A 28 -19.76 -2.46 -7.53
C GLU A 28 -18.99 -1.93 -6.30
N LEU A 29 -17.67 -1.82 -6.42
CA LEU A 29 -16.83 -1.18 -5.41
C LEU A 29 -16.82 0.33 -5.63
N ASN A 30 -17.73 1.03 -4.96
CA ASN A 30 -17.70 2.47 -4.82
C ASN A 30 -17.20 2.89 -3.42
N ALA A 31 -16.91 4.17 -3.25
CA ALA A 31 -16.35 4.68 -2.00
C ALA A 31 -17.25 4.39 -0.78
N GLU A 32 -18.57 4.40 -0.94
CA GLU A 32 -19.53 4.12 0.14
C GLU A 32 -19.44 2.66 0.60
N ASN A 33 -19.41 1.72 -0.34
CA ASN A 33 -19.29 0.29 -0.04
C ASN A 33 -17.94 -0.04 0.59
N ILE A 34 -16.86 0.57 0.10
CA ILE A 34 -15.52 0.40 0.66
C ILE A 34 -15.48 0.89 2.12
N LYS A 35 -15.99 2.09 2.40
CA LYS A 35 -16.07 2.63 3.76
C LYS A 35 -16.87 1.72 4.71
N LYS A 36 -17.98 1.18 4.24
CA LYS A 36 -18.82 0.25 5.02
C LYS A 36 -18.06 -1.02 5.36
N MET A 37 -17.41 -1.65 4.37
CA MET A 37 -16.66 -2.90 4.56
C MET A 37 -15.44 -2.70 5.47
N CYS A 38 -14.71 -1.59 5.31
CA CYS A 38 -13.53 -1.28 6.11
C CYS A 38 -13.83 -0.73 7.50
N SER A 39 -15.07 -0.34 7.79
CA SER A 39 -15.45 0.17 9.11
C SER A 39 -15.20 -0.87 10.19
N ARG A 40 -14.41 -0.50 11.23
CA ARG A 40 -14.06 -1.40 12.33
C ARG A 40 -15.22 -1.65 13.30
N HIS A 41 -16.21 -0.77 13.32
CA HIS A 41 -17.37 -0.87 14.21
C HIS A 41 -18.62 -1.41 13.53
N PHE A 42 -18.82 -1.06 12.25
CA PHE A 42 -20.06 -1.38 11.52
C PHE A 42 -19.84 -2.29 10.31
N GLY A 43 -18.59 -2.65 10.02
CA GLY A 43 -18.21 -3.55 8.95
C GLY A 43 -17.31 -4.67 9.42
N ILE A 44 -16.53 -5.23 8.50
CA ILE A 44 -15.54 -6.26 8.80
C ILE A 44 -14.30 -5.63 9.47
N GLY A 45 -13.96 -4.42 9.06
CA GLY A 45 -12.81 -3.67 9.55
C GLY A 45 -11.52 -4.06 8.85
N ALA A 46 -10.86 -3.08 8.22
CA ALA A 46 -9.54 -3.21 7.62
C ALA A 46 -8.96 -1.84 7.31
N ASP A 47 -7.66 -1.81 6.95
CA ASP A 47 -6.98 -0.59 6.52
C ASP A 47 -7.28 -0.26 5.05
N GLY A 48 -7.77 -1.24 4.27
CA GLY A 48 -8.14 -1.05 2.88
C GLY A 48 -8.68 -2.31 2.22
N ILE A 49 -8.90 -2.20 0.90
CA ILE A 49 -9.38 -3.30 0.05
C ILE A 49 -8.41 -3.49 -1.12
N LEU A 50 -8.06 -4.74 -1.39
CA LEU A 50 -7.40 -5.17 -2.62
C LEU A 50 -8.47 -5.78 -3.52
N ALA A 51 -8.79 -5.12 -4.62
CA ALA A 51 -9.75 -5.60 -5.59
C ALA A 51 -9.04 -6.29 -6.76
N GLY A 52 -9.27 -7.57 -6.91
CA GLY A 52 -8.62 -8.38 -7.94
C GLY A 52 -8.69 -9.88 -7.67
N PRO A 53 -8.16 -10.72 -8.59
CA PRO A 53 -7.53 -10.29 -9.84
C PRO A 53 -8.57 -9.87 -10.90
N TYR A 54 -8.36 -8.73 -11.53
CA TYR A 54 -9.02 -8.46 -12.80
C TYR A 54 -8.21 -9.18 -13.89
N LEU A 55 -8.86 -10.06 -14.60
CA LEU A 55 -8.21 -10.94 -15.56
C LEU A 55 -8.12 -10.24 -16.92
N GLY A 56 -6.91 -9.98 -17.40
CA GLY A 56 -6.61 -9.58 -18.76
C GLY A 56 -6.29 -10.79 -19.63
N GLU A 57 -5.96 -10.58 -20.91
CA GLU A 57 -5.63 -11.68 -21.83
C GLU A 57 -4.39 -12.48 -21.39
N ASN A 58 -3.38 -11.80 -20.82
CA ASN A 58 -2.12 -12.41 -20.39
C ASN A 58 -1.61 -11.92 -19.04
N ASP A 59 -2.37 -11.04 -18.35
CA ASP A 59 -1.93 -10.42 -17.12
C ASP A 59 -3.07 -10.31 -16.10
N PHE A 60 -2.68 -10.04 -14.85
CA PHE A 60 -3.57 -9.67 -13.78
C PHE A 60 -3.47 -8.16 -13.53
N TYR A 61 -4.58 -7.58 -13.11
CA TYR A 61 -4.63 -6.23 -12.60
C TYR A 61 -5.24 -6.24 -11.20
N VAL A 62 -4.69 -5.45 -10.28
CA VAL A 62 -5.22 -5.25 -8.93
C VAL A 62 -5.39 -3.78 -8.65
N ARG A 63 -6.50 -3.41 -8.02
CA ARG A 63 -6.77 -2.06 -7.54
C ARG A 63 -6.65 -2.04 -6.02
N ILE A 64 -6.07 -0.99 -5.50
CA ILE A 64 -5.79 -0.81 -4.09
C ILE A 64 -6.63 0.35 -3.58
N TYR A 65 -7.48 0.11 -2.60
CA TYR A 65 -8.31 1.15 -2.01
C TYR A 65 -7.96 1.34 -0.54
N ASN A 66 -7.86 2.60 -0.14
CA ASN A 66 -7.82 2.99 1.26
C ASN A 66 -9.20 2.82 1.92
N ALA A 67 -9.24 2.75 3.24
CA ALA A 67 -10.49 2.61 4.00
C ALA A 67 -11.49 3.77 3.80
N ASP A 68 -11.02 4.93 3.36
CA ASP A 68 -11.84 6.10 3.01
C ASP A 68 -12.43 6.05 1.59
N GLY A 69 -12.14 4.99 0.84
CA GLY A 69 -12.62 4.78 -0.52
C GLY A 69 -11.76 5.42 -1.61
N SER A 70 -10.70 6.12 -1.26
CA SER A 70 -9.71 6.61 -2.24
C SER A 70 -8.87 5.46 -2.81
N GLU A 71 -8.40 5.60 -4.04
CA GLU A 71 -7.53 4.60 -4.66
C GLU A 71 -6.06 4.96 -4.42
N ALA A 72 -5.28 3.97 -3.99
CA ALA A 72 -3.84 4.09 -3.80
C ALA A 72 -3.09 3.51 -4.99
N GLU A 73 -1.92 4.09 -5.29
CA GLU A 73 -1.08 3.66 -6.40
C GLU A 73 -0.31 2.38 -6.08
N LYS A 74 0.23 2.29 -4.86
CA LYS A 74 1.06 1.16 -4.39
C LYS A 74 0.88 0.86 -2.92
N SER A 75 1.07 -0.41 -2.55
CA SER A 75 1.18 -0.88 -1.17
C SER A 75 2.05 -2.14 -1.12
N GLY A 76 3.25 -2.05 -0.58
CA GLY A 76 4.14 -3.20 -0.44
C GLY A 76 3.50 -4.34 0.36
N ASN A 77 2.89 -4.03 1.51
CA ASN A 77 2.16 -5.01 2.32
C ASN A 77 0.96 -5.57 1.57
N GLY A 78 0.19 -4.71 0.89
CA GLY A 78 -0.95 -5.13 0.08
C GLY A 78 -0.54 -6.09 -1.03
N MET A 79 0.59 -5.87 -1.67
CA MET A 79 1.09 -6.76 -2.73
C MET A 79 1.52 -8.13 -2.17
N GLY A 80 2.12 -8.16 -0.99
CA GLY A 80 2.41 -9.43 -0.30
C GLY A 80 1.13 -10.22 0.02
N ILE A 81 0.11 -9.52 0.52
CA ILE A 81 -1.21 -10.09 0.78
C ILE A 81 -1.85 -10.61 -0.51
N PHE A 82 -1.82 -9.82 -1.59
CA PHE A 82 -2.42 -10.21 -2.86
C PHE A 82 -1.73 -11.44 -3.47
N ALA A 83 -0.41 -11.53 -3.37
CA ALA A 83 0.35 -12.71 -3.76
C ALA A 83 -0.11 -13.96 -2.99
N LYS A 84 -0.30 -13.85 -1.69
CA LYS A 84 -0.82 -14.93 -0.84
C LYS A 84 -2.21 -15.34 -1.28
N TYR A 85 -3.12 -14.37 -1.48
CA TYR A 85 -4.47 -14.64 -1.96
C TYR A 85 -4.49 -15.39 -3.29
N LEU A 86 -3.70 -14.94 -4.29
CA LEU A 86 -3.65 -15.59 -5.59
C LEU A 86 -3.22 -17.07 -5.50
N ARG A 87 -2.31 -17.38 -4.56
CA ARG A 87 -1.89 -18.76 -4.29
C ARG A 87 -3.00 -19.55 -3.61
N ASP A 88 -3.59 -19.02 -2.55
CA ASP A 88 -4.64 -19.69 -1.77
C ASP A 88 -5.90 -19.95 -2.61
N ALA A 89 -6.26 -19.01 -3.47
CA ALA A 89 -7.40 -19.10 -4.37
C ALA A 89 -7.14 -19.94 -5.63
N GLY A 90 -5.91 -20.45 -5.82
CA GLY A 90 -5.56 -21.32 -6.94
C GLY A 90 -5.30 -20.61 -8.28
N TYR A 91 -5.21 -19.28 -8.29
CA TYR A 91 -4.93 -18.53 -9.53
C TYR A 91 -3.49 -18.74 -10.02
N VAL A 92 -2.55 -18.95 -9.11
CA VAL A 92 -1.12 -19.02 -9.41
C VAL A 92 -0.45 -20.21 -8.76
N GLN A 93 0.26 -21.01 -9.58
CA GLN A 93 1.11 -22.11 -9.11
C GLN A 93 2.60 -21.88 -9.44
N LYS A 94 2.91 -20.86 -10.26
CA LYS A 94 4.27 -20.51 -10.66
C LYS A 94 5.04 -19.90 -9.48
N THR A 95 6.38 -19.98 -9.55
CA THR A 95 7.27 -19.35 -8.56
C THR A 95 7.40 -17.83 -8.73
N THR A 96 7.03 -17.32 -9.89
CA THR A 96 7.11 -15.88 -10.22
C THR A 96 5.86 -15.47 -10.97
N ILE A 97 5.35 -14.30 -10.65
CA ILE A 97 4.20 -13.69 -11.31
C ILE A 97 4.36 -12.17 -11.36
N SER A 98 3.84 -11.55 -12.41
CA SER A 98 3.69 -10.09 -12.50
C SER A 98 2.22 -9.73 -12.62
N TRP A 99 1.88 -8.54 -12.13
CA TRP A 99 0.59 -7.91 -12.30
C TRP A 99 0.74 -6.40 -12.42
N LYS A 100 -0.34 -5.74 -12.82
CA LYS A 100 -0.39 -4.29 -12.95
C LYS A 100 -1.20 -3.66 -11.82
N THR A 101 -0.74 -2.51 -11.36
CA THR A 101 -1.43 -1.60 -10.45
C THR A 101 -1.54 -0.22 -11.07
N LEU A 102 -2.23 0.71 -10.43
CA LEU A 102 -2.23 2.12 -10.85
C LEU A 102 -0.80 2.71 -10.83
N GLY A 103 0.06 2.25 -9.92
CA GLY A 103 1.47 2.66 -9.79
C GLY A 103 2.45 1.94 -10.72
N GLY A 104 1.97 1.08 -11.64
CA GLY A 104 2.80 0.36 -12.62
C GLY A 104 2.79 -1.15 -12.43
N GLU A 105 3.74 -1.80 -13.10
CA GLU A 105 3.91 -3.25 -13.02
C GLU A 105 4.76 -3.64 -11.82
N GLU A 106 4.38 -4.72 -11.16
CA GLU A 106 5.09 -5.31 -10.04
C GLU A 106 5.30 -6.79 -10.28
N THR A 107 6.48 -7.30 -9.90
CA THR A 107 6.83 -8.71 -10.01
C THR A 107 7.03 -9.30 -8.63
N VAL A 108 6.42 -10.44 -8.40
CA VAL A 108 6.50 -11.18 -7.14
C VAL A 108 7.16 -12.53 -7.36
N PHE A 109 8.06 -12.86 -6.44
CA PHE A 109 8.74 -14.14 -6.36
C PHE A 109 8.27 -14.85 -5.09
N TYR A 110 7.64 -16.02 -5.24
CA TYR A 110 7.26 -16.86 -4.11
C TYR A 110 8.49 -17.59 -3.56
N LEU A 111 8.78 -17.39 -2.28
CA LEU A 111 9.95 -17.98 -1.62
C LEU A 111 9.63 -19.28 -0.91
N ASN A 112 8.34 -19.62 -0.77
CA ASN A 112 7.84 -20.89 -0.22
C ASN A 112 6.49 -21.26 -0.85
N GLU A 113 6.07 -22.51 -0.66
CA GLU A 113 4.88 -23.05 -1.32
C GLU A 113 3.58 -22.39 -0.86
N ASP A 114 3.46 -22.13 0.44
CA ASP A 114 2.26 -21.54 1.05
C ASP A 114 2.18 -20.01 0.91
N ALA A 115 3.13 -19.40 0.18
CA ALA A 115 3.19 -17.96 -0.09
C ALA A 115 3.18 -17.07 1.18
N THR A 116 3.65 -17.58 2.32
CA THR A 116 3.84 -16.78 3.54
C THR A 116 5.12 -15.93 3.47
N ARG A 117 5.99 -16.23 2.50
CA ARG A 117 7.21 -15.46 2.22
C ARG A 117 7.30 -15.15 0.73
N VAL A 118 7.34 -13.87 0.42
CA VAL A 118 7.47 -13.37 -0.96
C VAL A 118 8.53 -12.28 -1.03
N LYS A 119 9.14 -12.15 -2.21
CA LYS A 119 9.98 -11.01 -2.59
C LYS A 119 9.23 -10.23 -3.66
N ILE A 120 9.14 -8.92 -3.50
CA ILE A 120 8.42 -8.03 -4.41
C ILE A 120 9.43 -7.07 -5.05
N SER A 121 9.40 -6.98 -6.39
CA SER A 121 10.13 -5.95 -7.13
C SER A 121 9.21 -4.76 -7.33
N MET A 122 9.50 -3.65 -6.69
CA MET A 122 8.67 -2.44 -6.70
C MET A 122 9.26 -1.31 -7.55
N GLY A 123 10.25 -1.59 -8.39
CA GLY A 123 10.96 -0.60 -9.18
C GLY A 123 12.14 0.04 -8.45
N HIS A 124 12.48 1.26 -8.83
CA HIS A 124 13.60 2.01 -8.27
C HIS A 124 13.13 3.27 -7.55
N PRO A 125 13.72 3.63 -6.41
CA PRO A 125 13.41 4.88 -5.74
C PRO A 125 13.91 6.09 -6.55
N THR A 126 13.19 7.19 -6.48
CA THR A 126 13.71 8.50 -6.83
C THR A 126 13.87 9.35 -5.57
N PHE A 127 14.93 10.16 -5.54
CA PHE A 127 15.25 11.06 -4.42
C PHE A 127 15.14 12.54 -4.82
N TRP A 128 14.67 12.83 -6.02
CA TRP A 128 14.51 14.21 -6.51
C TRP A 128 13.23 14.85 -5.96
N SER A 129 13.37 16.04 -5.37
CA SER A 129 12.29 16.74 -4.65
C SER A 129 11.01 16.94 -5.47
N ASP A 130 11.14 17.25 -6.76
CA ASP A 130 10.01 17.46 -7.68
C ASP A 130 9.31 16.15 -8.10
N GLU A 131 9.96 15.01 -7.92
CA GLU A 131 9.41 13.67 -8.23
C GLU A 131 8.79 12.99 -7.01
N ILE A 132 9.05 13.53 -5.78
CA ILE A 132 8.57 12.91 -4.52
C ILE A 132 7.12 13.25 -4.17
N PRO A 133 6.46 14.41 -4.25
CA PRO A 133 6.86 15.81 -4.37
C PRO A 133 7.26 16.46 -3.03
N VAL A 134 8.33 17.23 -3.03
CA VAL A 134 8.74 18.07 -1.90
C VAL A 134 8.89 19.51 -2.41
N THR A 135 8.34 20.46 -1.69
CA THR A 135 8.32 21.88 -2.08
C THR A 135 9.72 22.49 -2.22
N GLY A 136 9.82 23.57 -3.00
CA GLY A 136 11.05 24.30 -3.27
C GLY A 136 11.75 23.90 -4.57
N GLU A 137 12.99 24.36 -4.73
CA GLU A 137 13.79 24.07 -5.93
C GLU A 137 14.14 22.58 -6.03
N ARG A 138 14.30 22.10 -7.28
CA ARG A 138 14.73 20.73 -7.55
C ARG A 138 16.08 20.43 -6.88
N ARG A 139 16.11 19.44 -6.03
CA ARG A 139 17.30 18.98 -5.31
C ARG A 139 17.16 17.53 -4.90
N GLU A 140 18.29 16.88 -4.63
CA GLU A 140 18.31 15.54 -4.07
C GLU A 140 17.97 15.57 -2.56
N MET A 141 17.01 14.77 -2.15
CA MET A 141 16.45 14.73 -0.78
C MET A 141 17.11 13.71 0.13
N VAL A 142 18.42 13.48 -0.03
CA VAL A 142 19.20 12.57 0.81
C VAL A 142 19.89 13.36 1.93
N ASN A 143 19.69 12.94 3.18
CA ASN A 143 20.29 13.54 4.39
C ASN A 143 20.06 15.07 4.49
N GLN A 144 18.89 15.53 4.12
CA GLN A 144 18.49 16.92 4.22
C GLN A 144 18.02 17.29 5.62
N THR A 145 18.32 18.48 6.08
CA THR A 145 17.75 18.98 7.33
C THR A 145 16.36 19.57 7.05
N MET A 146 15.34 18.98 7.67
CA MET A 146 13.96 19.45 7.62
C MET A 146 13.46 19.76 9.03
N VAL A 147 12.62 20.79 9.17
CA VAL A 147 12.14 21.25 10.47
C VAL A 147 10.69 20.83 10.68
N PHE A 148 10.46 19.99 11.67
CA PHE A 148 9.12 19.57 12.06
C PHE A 148 8.83 20.00 13.50
N GLY A 149 7.75 20.74 13.71
CA GLY A 149 7.40 21.25 15.05
C GLY A 149 8.48 22.11 15.70
N LYS A 150 9.22 22.92 14.90
CA LYS A 150 10.37 23.76 15.30
C LYS A 150 11.65 23.01 15.65
N ILE A 151 11.71 21.71 15.42
CA ILE A 151 12.88 20.87 15.69
C ILE A 151 13.46 20.40 14.36
N PRO A 152 14.80 20.61 14.13
CA PRO A 152 15.46 20.11 12.93
C PRO A 152 15.72 18.59 13.03
N TYR A 153 15.48 17.88 11.94
CA TYR A 153 15.76 16.46 11.79
C TYR A 153 16.54 16.20 10.49
N VAL A 154 17.44 15.23 10.55
CA VAL A 154 18.07 14.68 9.34
C VAL A 154 17.10 13.73 8.67
N THR A 155 16.71 14.03 7.44
CA THR A 155 15.70 13.30 6.70
C THR A 155 16.20 12.88 5.34
N THR A 156 15.65 11.77 4.85
CA THR A 156 15.76 11.37 3.45
C THR A 156 14.34 11.15 2.93
N CYS A 157 13.96 11.94 1.92
CA CYS A 157 12.69 11.75 1.25
C CYS A 157 12.91 11.01 -0.06
N LEU A 158 11.97 10.11 -0.40
CA LEU A 158 12.02 9.33 -1.64
C LEU A 158 10.61 8.98 -2.11
N SER A 159 10.50 8.63 -3.38
CA SER A 159 9.29 8.01 -3.92
C SER A 159 9.62 6.63 -4.47
N MET A 160 8.77 5.66 -4.11
CA MET A 160 8.72 4.31 -4.70
C MET A 160 7.49 4.15 -5.61
N GLY A 161 6.93 5.28 -6.10
CA GLY A 161 5.61 5.40 -6.71
C GLY A 161 4.57 5.96 -5.72
N ASN A 162 4.93 6.01 -4.45
CA ASN A 162 4.29 6.77 -3.38
C ASN A 162 5.38 7.47 -2.54
N PRO A 163 5.12 8.69 -2.00
CA PRO A 163 6.12 9.46 -1.28
C PRO A 163 6.38 8.90 0.12
N HIS A 164 7.64 9.00 0.55
CA HIS A 164 8.11 8.63 1.86
C HIS A 164 9.05 9.68 2.43
N CYS A 165 8.93 9.97 3.72
CA CYS A 165 9.87 10.77 4.49
C CYS A 165 10.46 9.92 5.61
N VAL A 166 11.75 9.63 5.53
CA VAL A 166 12.48 8.81 6.50
C VAL A 166 13.29 9.71 7.42
N ILE A 167 13.05 9.63 8.71
CA ILE A 167 13.76 10.40 9.74
C ILE A 167 14.63 9.43 10.54
N TRP A 168 15.95 9.65 10.50
CA TRP A 168 16.91 8.82 11.23
C TRP A 168 17.03 9.26 12.68
N MET A 169 16.86 8.32 13.60
CA MET A 169 16.92 8.56 15.03
C MET A 169 17.64 7.42 15.75
N ASN A 170 18.42 7.75 16.79
CA ASN A 170 19.11 6.76 17.61
C ASN A 170 18.13 5.99 18.52
N GLU A 171 17.10 6.68 19.00
CA GLU A 171 16.07 6.11 19.87
C GLU A 171 14.69 6.50 19.34
N ILE A 172 13.75 5.58 19.47
CA ILE A 172 12.37 5.77 19.01
C ILE A 172 11.42 5.41 20.14
N SER A 173 10.49 6.31 20.46
CA SER A 173 9.37 6.04 21.35
C SER A 173 8.05 6.30 20.64
N LYS A 174 6.99 5.67 21.12
CA LYS A 174 5.63 5.90 20.57
C LYS A 174 5.24 7.37 20.61
N GLU A 175 5.55 8.05 21.71
CA GLU A 175 5.26 9.47 21.89
C GLU A 175 6.01 10.33 20.84
N MET A 176 7.29 10.05 20.61
CA MET A 176 8.08 10.74 19.60
C MET A 176 7.53 10.52 18.20
N VAL A 177 7.19 9.28 17.84
CA VAL A 177 6.63 8.95 16.54
C VAL A 177 5.31 9.68 16.31
N CYS A 178 4.40 9.69 17.28
CA CYS A 178 3.13 10.41 17.16
C CYS A 178 3.34 11.93 16.98
N ARG A 179 4.21 12.52 17.81
CA ARG A 179 4.48 13.97 17.75
C ARG A 179 5.16 14.39 16.45
N ILE A 180 6.20 13.67 16.03
CA ILE A 180 6.93 13.98 14.80
C ILE A 180 6.05 13.69 13.58
N GLY A 181 5.29 12.60 13.60
CA GLY A 181 4.36 12.21 12.55
C GLY A 181 3.32 13.30 12.26
N GLU A 182 2.66 13.81 13.30
CA GLU A 182 1.69 14.89 13.18
C GLU A 182 2.29 16.14 12.53
N HIS A 183 3.47 16.56 12.98
CA HIS A 183 4.13 17.74 12.43
C HIS A 183 4.70 17.53 11.01
N SER A 184 5.15 16.32 10.68
CA SER A 184 5.67 16.03 9.34
C SER A 184 4.54 15.90 8.32
N GLU A 185 3.45 15.20 8.68
CA GLU A 185 2.29 14.99 7.80
C GLU A 185 1.58 16.29 7.44
N THR A 186 1.56 17.27 8.37
CA THR A 186 0.92 18.57 8.16
C THR A 186 1.89 19.68 7.77
N SER A 187 3.13 19.35 7.42
CA SER A 187 4.15 20.33 7.11
C SER A 187 3.94 20.95 5.71
N GLU A 188 4.45 22.16 5.54
CA GLU A 188 4.46 22.87 4.24
C GLU A 188 5.46 22.29 3.21
N TYR A 189 6.23 21.29 3.61
CA TYR A 189 7.18 20.61 2.70
C TYR A 189 6.49 19.64 1.75
N PHE A 190 5.30 19.13 2.11
CA PHE A 190 4.58 18.06 1.40
C PHE A 190 3.20 18.48 0.94
#